data_9165ffbff63245c45eb4e0a1b78931a1
#
_entry.id   9165ffbff63245c45eb4e0a1b78931a1
#
_cell.length_a   1.000
_cell.length_b   1.000
_cell.length_c   1.000
_cell.angle_alpha   90.00
_cell.angle_beta   90.00
_cell.angle_gamma   90.00
#
_symmetry.space_group_name_H-M   'P 1'
#
loop_
_entity.id
_entity.type
_entity.pdbx_description
1 polymer ?
#
loop_
_entity_poly.entity_id
_entity_poly.type
_entity_poly.pdbx_seq_one_letter_code
_entity_poly.pdbx_strand_id
1 'polypeptide(L)'
;MANKSLEEILNVSAATGPFGKGDAVLEQTLRDFIQLQSTTISVGTKVVGSRTVNWLEFTWYTGASGTFKYPLDDNAIVDPTKIGTANYSVKLEKGQGRCVFLDSTLLRGETFENMNRQQLAIIQARADLIDNHILTKLHGGAGLTTAATAVWGSGSADEEQDILDSMDKIFDGARVSGNERLALILPATCRAQMLNTRLYTNVLQSLQERLNTMMALDVYYTRDHGSGSALGSDALLLIPGAETAEFFTYNGAGFQETELTRIEGVGFSWLLTSYMGTVIHEHQDGASAGTNKRIVKITGVIS
;
A
#
# COMPACT_ATOMS: atom_id res chain seq x y z
N MET A 1 11.05 -3.19 32.57
CA MET A 1 11.02 -4.65 32.40
C MET A 1 12.45 -5.09 32.10
N ALA A 2 13.03 -6.02 32.85
CA ALA A 2 14.39 -6.49 32.58
C ALA A 2 14.39 -7.24 31.24
N ASN A 3 15.31 -6.86 30.35
CA ASN A 3 15.54 -7.58 29.10
C ASN A 3 16.03 -8.99 29.47
N LYS A 4 15.13 -9.96 29.41
CA LYS A 4 15.52 -11.38 29.51
C LYS A 4 16.26 -11.76 28.25
N SER A 5 17.37 -12.45 28.36
CA SER A 5 18.09 -12.97 27.22
C SER A 5 17.21 -13.99 26.46
N LEU A 6 17.42 -14.12 25.16
CA LEU A 6 16.69 -15.11 24.36
C LEU A 6 16.89 -16.54 24.88
N GLU A 7 18.08 -16.84 25.45
CA GLU A 7 18.37 -18.09 26.14
C GLU A 7 17.50 -18.31 27.39
N GLU A 8 17.21 -17.28 28.18
CA GLU A 8 16.29 -17.39 29.30
C GLU A 8 14.86 -17.66 28.85
N ILE A 9 14.42 -17.05 27.73
CA ILE A 9 13.09 -17.26 27.15
C ILE A 9 12.99 -18.68 26.60
N LEU A 10 13.98 -19.15 25.86
CA LEU A 10 14.03 -20.50 25.29
C LEU A 10 14.20 -21.58 26.37
N ASN A 11 14.98 -21.34 27.41
CA ASN A 11 15.17 -22.28 28.53
C ASN A 11 13.93 -22.38 29.42
N VAL A 12 13.19 -21.30 29.61
CA VAL A 12 11.89 -21.35 30.32
C VAL A 12 10.87 -22.16 29.50
N SER A 13 10.92 -22.09 28.17
CA SER A 13 10.14 -22.90 27.27
C SER A 13 10.45 -24.39 27.35
N ALA A 14 11.74 -24.75 27.42
CA ALA A 14 12.19 -26.13 27.54
C ALA A 14 11.77 -26.79 28.88
N ALA A 15 11.57 -26.00 29.94
CA ALA A 15 11.16 -26.50 31.26
C ALA A 15 9.65 -26.77 31.37
N THR A 16 8.83 -26.23 30.51
CA THR A 16 7.35 -26.33 30.55
C THR A 16 6.73 -27.14 29.42
N GLY A 17 7.53 -27.79 28.58
CA GLY A 17 7.11 -28.49 27.37
C GLY A 17 7.40 -27.70 26.10
N PRO A 18 7.20 -28.29 24.90
CA PRO A 18 7.63 -27.68 23.65
C PRO A 18 6.98 -26.33 23.31
N PHE A 19 6.03 -25.89 24.12
CA PHE A 19 5.30 -24.63 23.92
C PHE A 19 4.89 -23.99 25.24
N GLY A 20 5.87 -23.45 26.00
CA GLY A 20 5.59 -22.73 27.25
C GLY A 20 5.02 -21.33 27.03
N LYS A 21 4.44 -20.73 28.09
CA LYS A 21 3.88 -19.35 28.04
C LYS A 21 4.88 -18.29 27.56
N GLY A 22 6.19 -18.54 27.68
CA GLY A 22 7.24 -17.66 27.19
C GLY A 22 7.30 -17.57 25.67
N ASP A 23 7.01 -18.66 24.97
CA ASP A 23 7.02 -18.71 23.50
C ASP A 23 5.89 -17.90 22.90
N ALA A 24 4.70 -17.95 23.51
CA ALA A 24 3.56 -17.18 23.06
C ALA A 24 3.77 -15.66 23.18
N VAL A 25 4.44 -15.21 24.25
CA VAL A 25 4.77 -13.79 24.44
C VAL A 25 5.83 -13.34 23.44
N LEU A 26 6.87 -14.14 23.22
CA LEU A 26 7.89 -13.86 22.22
C LEU A 26 7.28 -13.80 20.80
N GLU A 27 6.48 -14.79 20.47
CA GLU A 27 5.79 -14.86 19.18
C GLU A 27 4.92 -13.63 18.94
N GLN A 28 4.13 -13.22 19.93
CA GLN A 28 3.29 -12.04 19.80
C GLN A 28 4.10 -10.75 19.65
N THR A 29 5.17 -10.60 20.44
CA THR A 29 6.06 -9.43 20.35
C THR A 29 6.72 -9.34 18.96
N LEU A 30 7.20 -10.45 18.42
CA LEU A 30 7.80 -10.53 17.10
C LEU A 30 6.76 -10.23 16.00
N ARG A 31 5.57 -10.76 16.14
CA ARG A 31 4.44 -10.51 15.24
C ARG A 31 4.12 -9.01 15.15
N ASP A 32 3.91 -8.40 16.32
CA ASP A 32 3.55 -6.97 16.41
C ASP A 32 4.67 -6.09 15.83
N PHE A 33 5.93 -6.43 16.09
CA PHE A 33 7.07 -5.73 15.53
C PHE A 33 7.14 -5.83 14.01
N ILE A 34 6.99 -7.03 13.45
CA ILE A 34 7.02 -7.24 12.00
C ILE A 34 5.85 -6.52 11.33
N GLN A 35 4.66 -6.57 11.92
CA GLN A 35 3.50 -5.88 11.39
C GLN A 35 3.72 -4.36 11.34
N LEU A 36 4.11 -3.76 12.47
CA LEU A 36 4.33 -2.33 12.58
C LEU A 36 5.39 -1.85 11.59
N GLN A 37 6.53 -2.54 11.54
CA GLN A 37 7.63 -2.17 10.66
C GLN A 37 7.27 -2.34 9.18
N SER A 38 6.60 -3.42 8.80
CA SER A 38 6.22 -3.65 7.39
C SER A 38 5.22 -2.62 6.88
N THR A 39 4.24 -2.22 7.69
CA THR A 39 3.29 -1.16 7.30
C THR A 39 3.94 0.21 7.25
N THR A 40 4.94 0.48 8.07
CA THR A 40 5.69 1.74 8.05
C THR A 40 6.56 1.89 6.81
N ILE A 41 7.14 0.78 6.32
CA ILE A 41 8.00 0.76 5.13
C ILE A 41 7.17 0.80 3.84
N SER A 42 5.99 0.19 3.83
CA SER A 42 5.12 0.12 2.65
C SER A 42 4.73 1.52 2.15
N VAL A 43 4.83 1.71 0.84
CA VAL A 43 4.40 2.92 0.13
C VAL A 43 2.89 2.90 -0.08
N GLY A 44 2.34 1.74 -0.45
CA GLY A 44 0.92 1.58 -0.71
C GLY A 44 0.05 1.96 0.48
N THR A 45 0.42 1.55 1.69
CA THR A 45 -0.33 1.87 2.92
C THR A 45 -0.36 3.35 3.29
N LYS A 46 0.54 4.17 2.73
CA LYS A 46 0.56 5.63 2.95
C LYS A 46 -0.44 6.38 2.09
N VAL A 47 -0.87 5.78 1.00
CA VAL A 47 -1.73 6.44 0.00
C VAL A 47 -3.16 5.92 -0.01
N VAL A 48 -3.41 4.75 0.59
CA VAL A 48 -4.76 4.17 0.72
C VAL A 48 -5.25 4.20 2.16
N GLY A 49 -6.57 4.20 2.35
CA GLY A 49 -7.16 3.98 3.67
C GLY A 49 -6.84 2.57 4.17
N SER A 50 -6.70 2.40 5.49
CA SER A 50 -6.48 1.09 6.10
C SER A 50 -7.64 0.73 7.01
N ARG A 51 -8.18 -0.47 6.85
CA ARG A 51 -9.30 -0.96 7.63
C ARG A 51 -9.15 -2.41 8.02
N THR A 52 -9.57 -2.72 9.24
CA THR A 52 -9.61 -4.09 9.76
C THR A 52 -11.01 -4.67 9.58
N VAL A 53 -11.08 -5.92 9.16
CA VAL A 53 -12.32 -6.69 9.00
C VAL A 53 -12.21 -8.03 9.71
N ASN A 54 -13.36 -8.56 10.14
CA ASN A 54 -13.46 -9.84 10.86
C ASN A 54 -13.93 -10.99 9.96
N TRP A 55 -13.99 -10.77 8.65
CA TRP A 55 -14.48 -11.71 7.66
C TRP A 55 -13.46 -11.86 6.54
N LEU A 56 -13.25 -13.06 6.06
CA LEU A 56 -12.37 -13.33 4.91
C LEU A 56 -13.02 -12.98 3.58
N GLU A 57 -14.34 -12.91 3.55
CA GLU A 57 -15.13 -12.51 2.41
C GLU A 57 -16.29 -11.65 2.87
N PHE A 58 -16.53 -10.54 2.21
CA PHE A 58 -17.63 -9.63 2.51
C PHE A 58 -18.11 -8.93 1.23
N THR A 59 -19.35 -8.46 1.29
CA THR A 59 -19.93 -7.71 0.17
C THR A 59 -19.68 -6.23 0.36
N TRP A 60 -19.12 -5.61 -0.67
CA TRP A 60 -18.94 -4.17 -0.76
C TRP A 60 -20.06 -3.57 -1.61
N TYR A 61 -20.65 -2.48 -1.16
CA TYR A 61 -21.68 -1.76 -1.89
C TYR A 61 -21.11 -0.44 -2.41
N THR A 62 -21.25 -0.21 -3.72
CA THR A 62 -20.90 1.07 -4.32
C THR A 62 -22.03 2.07 -4.16
N GLY A 63 -21.67 3.34 -3.93
CA GLY A 63 -22.65 4.41 -3.81
C GLY A 63 -23.33 4.72 -5.14
N ALA A 64 -24.56 5.19 -5.08
CA ALA A 64 -25.27 5.68 -6.24
C ALA A 64 -25.32 7.20 -6.26
N SER A 65 -25.40 7.77 -7.46
CA SER A 65 -25.63 9.20 -7.65
C SER A 65 -27.07 9.60 -7.31
N GLY A 66 -27.24 10.61 -6.47
CA GLY A 66 -28.52 11.25 -6.25
C GLY A 66 -28.71 12.42 -7.19
N THR A 67 -29.96 12.73 -7.52
CA THR A 67 -30.29 13.92 -8.30
C THR A 67 -30.91 14.99 -7.40
N PHE A 68 -30.29 16.17 -7.38
CA PHE A 68 -30.86 17.35 -6.71
C PHE A 68 -31.39 18.32 -7.75
N LYS A 69 -32.65 18.75 -7.63
CA LYS A 69 -33.28 19.71 -8.54
C LYS A 69 -33.46 21.06 -7.87
N TYR A 70 -33.01 22.12 -8.51
CA TYR A 70 -33.19 23.50 -8.07
C TYR A 70 -33.23 24.43 -9.31
N PRO A 71 -34.12 25.45 -9.34
CA PRO A 71 -35.21 25.72 -8.42
C PRO A 71 -36.41 24.78 -8.63
N LEU A 72 -37.21 24.62 -7.60
CA LEU A 72 -38.49 23.92 -7.65
C LEU A 72 -39.63 24.92 -7.40
N ASP A 73 -40.75 24.78 -8.10
CA ASP A 73 -41.99 25.51 -7.80
C ASP A 73 -42.58 25.02 -6.47
N ASP A 74 -43.27 25.90 -5.76
CA ASP A 74 -43.81 25.65 -4.41
C ASP A 74 -44.63 24.36 -4.28
N ASN A 75 -45.23 23.88 -5.36
CA ASN A 75 -46.04 22.66 -5.39
C ASN A 75 -45.36 21.49 -6.14
N ALA A 76 -44.09 21.62 -6.56
CA ALA A 76 -43.39 20.56 -7.25
C ALA A 76 -42.75 19.57 -6.28
N ILE A 77 -43.05 18.30 -6.48
CA ILE A 77 -42.44 17.19 -5.73
C ILE A 77 -41.35 16.58 -6.65
N VAL A 78 -40.15 16.45 -6.11
CA VAL A 78 -39.07 15.72 -6.82
C VAL A 78 -39.42 14.24 -6.79
N ASP A 79 -39.50 13.61 -7.94
CA ASP A 79 -39.64 12.15 -8.03
C ASP A 79 -38.54 11.45 -7.21
N PRO A 80 -38.88 10.47 -6.38
CA PRO A 80 -37.89 9.73 -5.63
C PRO A 80 -36.94 9.02 -6.58
N THR A 81 -35.68 9.44 -6.60
CA THR A 81 -34.63 8.75 -7.37
C THR A 81 -34.32 7.43 -6.65
N LYS A 82 -34.57 6.31 -7.34
CA LYS A 82 -34.08 5.04 -6.83
C LYS A 82 -32.55 5.05 -6.83
N ILE A 83 -31.99 5.03 -5.63
CA ILE A 83 -30.55 4.87 -5.46
C ILE A 83 -30.23 3.41 -5.83
N GLY A 84 -29.71 3.19 -7.02
CA GLY A 84 -29.19 1.88 -7.45
C GLY A 84 -27.85 1.66 -6.76
N THR A 85 -27.71 0.61 -5.98
CA THR A 85 -26.42 0.16 -5.43
C THR A 85 -25.94 -1.04 -6.22
N ALA A 86 -24.75 -0.96 -6.80
CA ALA A 86 -24.04 -2.13 -7.26
C ALA A 86 -23.30 -2.77 -6.08
N ASN A 87 -23.19 -4.07 -6.08
CA ASN A 87 -22.43 -4.80 -5.08
C ASN A 87 -21.41 -5.72 -5.74
N TYR A 88 -20.31 -5.96 -5.06
CA TYR A 88 -19.32 -6.96 -5.45
C TYR A 88 -18.72 -7.62 -4.22
N SER A 89 -18.34 -8.89 -4.37
CA SER A 89 -17.70 -9.66 -3.30
C SER A 89 -16.22 -9.29 -3.22
N VAL A 90 -15.76 -8.99 -2.02
CA VAL A 90 -14.36 -8.74 -1.70
C VAL A 90 -13.85 -9.95 -0.94
N LYS A 91 -12.84 -10.61 -1.47
CA LYS A 91 -12.18 -11.75 -0.85
C LYS A 91 -10.75 -11.37 -0.47
N LEU A 92 -10.39 -11.62 0.79
CA LEU A 92 -9.03 -11.42 1.26
C LEU A 92 -8.12 -12.56 0.77
N GLU A 93 -6.97 -12.21 0.25
CA GLU A 93 -5.97 -13.14 -0.24
C GLU A 93 -5.00 -13.54 0.87
N LYS A 94 -4.55 -14.79 0.86
CA LYS A 94 -3.64 -15.34 1.86
C LYS A 94 -2.19 -15.07 1.45
N GLY A 95 -1.45 -14.35 2.29
CA GLY A 95 0.00 -14.20 2.20
C GLY A 95 0.69 -15.03 3.27
N GLN A 96 1.79 -15.71 2.95
CA GLN A 96 2.58 -16.50 3.89
C GLN A 96 4.06 -16.19 3.78
N GLY A 97 4.73 -16.11 4.95
CA GLY A 97 6.17 -16.06 5.08
C GLY A 97 6.66 -17.12 6.05
N ARG A 98 7.79 -17.76 5.75
CA ARG A 98 8.38 -18.80 6.61
C ARG A 98 9.83 -18.45 6.92
N CYS A 99 10.17 -18.48 8.23
CA CYS A 99 11.56 -18.43 8.71
C CYS A 99 11.98 -19.81 9.23
N VAL A 100 13.23 -20.15 9.01
CA VAL A 100 13.84 -21.35 9.60
C VAL A 100 15.13 -20.95 10.35
N PHE A 101 15.17 -21.23 11.64
CA PHE A 101 16.34 -20.98 12.49
C PHE A 101 17.05 -22.31 12.72
N LEU A 102 18.27 -22.45 12.21
CA LEU A 102 19.05 -23.69 12.30
C LEU A 102 19.62 -23.89 13.71
N ASP A 103 19.54 -25.12 14.25
CA ASP A 103 20.15 -25.49 15.52
C ASP A 103 21.66 -25.19 15.58
N SER A 104 22.37 -25.39 14.45
CA SER A 104 23.78 -25.07 14.37
C SER A 104 24.10 -23.59 14.58
N THR A 105 23.22 -22.71 14.13
CA THR A 105 23.31 -21.26 14.32
C THR A 105 23.01 -20.87 15.77
N LEU A 106 22.04 -21.55 16.40
CA LEU A 106 21.67 -21.38 17.79
C LEU A 106 22.82 -21.76 18.72
N LEU A 107 23.50 -22.87 18.45
CA LEU A 107 24.61 -23.37 19.24
C LEU A 107 25.92 -22.58 19.14
N ARG A 108 26.10 -21.81 18.03
CA ARG A 108 27.31 -20.99 17.82
C ARG A 108 27.29 -19.63 18.50
N GLY A 109 26.22 -19.26 19.22
CA GLY A 109 26.09 -17.97 19.88
C GLY A 109 25.86 -16.77 18.95
N GLU A 110 25.79 -16.99 17.63
CA GLU A 110 25.50 -15.97 16.60
C GLU A 110 23.99 -15.71 16.44
N THR A 111 23.21 -16.24 17.34
CA THR A 111 21.75 -16.36 17.24
C THR A 111 21.05 -15.04 17.09
N PHE A 112 21.49 -14.02 17.83
CA PHE A 112 20.81 -12.73 17.89
C PHE A 112 20.94 -11.96 16.60
N GLU A 113 22.11 -11.94 15.99
CA GLU A 113 22.35 -11.22 14.75
C GLU A 113 21.65 -11.88 13.56
N ASN A 114 21.66 -13.20 13.49
CA ASN A 114 20.97 -13.95 12.45
C ASN A 114 19.45 -13.85 12.56
N MET A 115 18.89 -13.86 13.77
CA MET A 115 17.46 -13.63 13.98
C MET A 115 17.05 -12.24 13.54
N ASN A 116 17.79 -11.20 13.89
CA ASN A 116 17.51 -9.83 13.48
C ASN A 116 17.56 -9.68 11.95
N ARG A 117 18.55 -10.28 11.29
CA ARG A 117 18.65 -10.26 9.83
C ARG A 117 17.47 -10.97 9.17
N GLN A 118 17.05 -12.10 9.68
CA GLN A 118 15.90 -12.83 9.15
C GLN A 118 14.60 -12.09 9.39
N GLN A 119 14.42 -11.44 10.55
CA GLN A 119 13.27 -10.58 10.83
C GLN A 119 13.20 -9.40 9.86
N LEU A 120 14.31 -8.71 9.64
CA LEU A 120 14.39 -7.61 8.68
C LEU A 120 14.06 -8.08 7.25
N ALA A 121 14.56 -9.24 6.85
CA ALA A 121 14.24 -9.82 5.54
C ALA A 121 12.74 -10.13 5.39
N ILE A 122 12.10 -10.66 6.44
CA ILE A 122 10.65 -10.92 6.42
C ILE A 122 9.85 -9.62 6.43
N ILE A 123 10.24 -8.64 7.24
CA ILE A 123 9.60 -7.32 7.26
C ILE A 123 9.62 -6.72 5.85
N GLN A 124 10.76 -6.79 5.18
CA GLN A 124 10.92 -6.26 3.84
C GLN A 124 10.08 -7.05 2.82
N ALA A 125 10.17 -8.38 2.85
CA ALA A 125 9.39 -9.23 1.95
C ALA A 125 7.86 -9.04 2.15
N ARG A 126 7.42 -8.83 3.39
CA ARG A 126 6.01 -8.52 3.65
C ARG A 126 5.62 -7.13 3.15
N ALA A 127 6.47 -6.12 3.34
CA ALA A 127 6.22 -4.79 2.83
C ALA A 127 6.13 -4.79 1.29
N ASP A 128 7.04 -5.50 0.62
CA ASP A 128 7.03 -5.67 -0.83
C ASP A 128 5.75 -6.39 -1.30
N LEU A 129 5.30 -7.42 -0.57
CA LEU A 129 4.05 -8.12 -0.87
C LEU A 129 2.83 -7.20 -0.74
N ILE A 130 2.77 -6.40 0.32
CA ILE A 130 1.69 -5.42 0.53
C ILE A 130 1.71 -4.38 -0.57
N ASP A 131 2.88 -3.83 -0.90
CA ASP A 131 3.03 -2.84 -1.95
C ASP A 131 2.63 -3.39 -3.32
N ASN A 132 3.11 -4.58 -3.68
CA ASN A 132 2.72 -5.22 -4.92
C ASN A 132 1.20 -5.41 -5.01
N HIS A 133 0.56 -5.88 -3.94
CA HIS A 133 -0.89 -6.08 -3.90
C HIS A 133 -1.65 -4.76 -4.06
N ILE A 134 -1.30 -3.72 -3.30
CA ILE A 134 -1.96 -2.42 -3.36
C ILE A 134 -1.72 -1.74 -4.71
N LEU A 135 -0.46 -1.68 -5.15
CA LEU A 135 -0.09 -0.98 -6.38
C LEU A 135 -0.68 -1.65 -7.62
N THR A 136 -0.73 -2.99 -7.67
CA THR A 136 -1.40 -3.72 -8.75
C THR A 136 -2.89 -3.34 -8.84
N LYS A 137 -3.57 -3.26 -7.69
CA LYS A 137 -4.98 -2.85 -7.67
C LYS A 137 -5.17 -1.39 -8.07
N LEU A 138 -4.32 -0.47 -7.55
CA LEU A 138 -4.37 0.94 -7.92
C LEU A 138 -4.09 1.15 -9.42
N HIS A 139 -3.09 0.45 -9.97
CA HIS A 139 -2.74 0.54 -11.39
C HIS A 139 -3.87 0.01 -12.28
N GLY A 140 -4.45 -1.14 -11.92
CA GLY A 140 -5.60 -1.70 -12.64
C GLY A 140 -6.90 -0.91 -12.45
N GLY A 141 -7.05 -0.22 -11.31
CA GLY A 141 -8.21 0.59 -10.95
C GLY A 141 -8.12 2.07 -11.36
N ALA A 142 -7.07 2.48 -12.05
CA ALA A 142 -6.94 3.84 -12.55
C ALA A 142 -8.06 4.16 -13.56
N GLY A 143 -8.92 5.12 -13.24
CA GLY A 143 -10.02 5.55 -14.10
C GLY A 143 -9.59 6.53 -15.21
N LEU A 144 -8.40 7.11 -15.07
CA LEU A 144 -7.84 8.09 -16.00
C LEU A 144 -6.42 7.68 -16.41
N THR A 145 -6.00 8.10 -17.61
CA THR A 145 -4.68 7.80 -18.14
C THR A 145 -4.10 9.04 -18.85
N THR A 146 -2.82 9.30 -18.61
CA THR A 146 -2.01 10.30 -19.32
C THR A 146 -0.80 9.59 -19.91
N ALA A 147 -0.44 9.86 -21.16
CA ALA A 147 0.81 9.37 -21.71
C ALA A 147 1.92 10.37 -21.36
N ALA A 148 3.07 9.88 -20.89
CA ALA A 148 4.26 10.71 -20.74
C ALA A 148 4.70 11.23 -22.11
N THR A 149 5.22 12.45 -22.16
CA THR A 149 5.75 13.07 -23.41
C THR A 149 6.91 12.27 -23.97
N ALA A 150 7.74 11.74 -23.08
CA ALA A 150 8.81 10.79 -23.39
C ALA A 150 9.24 10.06 -22.09
N VAL A 151 10.11 9.07 -22.20
CA VAL A 151 10.76 8.44 -21.02
C VAL A 151 11.44 9.52 -20.20
N TRP A 152 11.09 9.60 -18.93
CA TRP A 152 11.58 10.63 -18.00
C TRP A 152 13.11 10.56 -17.86
N GLY A 153 13.74 11.73 -17.90
CA GLY A 153 15.19 11.84 -17.94
C GLY A 153 15.78 11.81 -19.35
N SER A 154 14.97 11.59 -20.38
CA SER A 154 15.41 11.83 -21.77
C SER A 154 15.41 13.32 -22.10
N GLY A 155 16.17 13.73 -23.11
CA GLY A 155 16.25 15.14 -23.48
C GLY A 155 14.95 15.76 -24.06
N SER A 156 13.93 14.92 -24.35
CA SER A 156 12.62 15.32 -24.86
C SER A 156 11.50 15.15 -23.83
N ALA A 157 11.81 14.74 -22.60
CA ALA A 157 10.83 14.58 -21.54
C ALA A 157 10.51 15.93 -20.88
N ASP A 158 9.23 16.14 -20.58
CA ASP A 158 8.74 17.25 -19.77
C ASP A 158 7.95 16.68 -18.58
N GLU A 159 8.69 16.26 -17.57
CA GLU A 159 8.14 15.58 -16.38
C GLU A 159 7.15 16.48 -15.64
N GLU A 160 7.41 17.80 -15.61
CA GLU A 160 6.53 18.77 -14.95
C GLU A 160 5.19 18.88 -15.68
N GLN A 161 5.21 19.01 -17.02
CA GLN A 161 4.00 19.11 -17.80
C GLN A 161 3.17 17.82 -17.74
N ASP A 162 3.82 16.65 -17.79
CA ASP A 162 3.14 15.35 -17.67
C ASP A 162 2.38 15.22 -16.34
N ILE A 163 2.97 15.74 -15.23
CA ILE A 163 2.33 15.76 -13.92
C ILE A 163 1.18 16.76 -13.88
N LEU A 164 1.36 17.96 -14.41
CA LEU A 164 0.31 19.00 -14.48
C LEU A 164 -0.90 18.52 -15.27
N ASP A 165 -0.69 17.95 -16.45
CA ASP A 165 -1.75 17.40 -17.29
C ASP A 165 -2.52 16.26 -16.58
N SER A 166 -1.80 15.49 -15.75
CA SER A 166 -2.41 14.44 -14.95
C SER A 166 -3.22 15.00 -13.78
N MET A 167 -2.75 16.09 -13.14
CA MET A 167 -3.49 16.80 -12.11
C MET A 167 -4.77 17.40 -12.65
N ASP A 168 -4.69 18.07 -13.79
CA ASP A 168 -5.87 18.67 -14.46
C ASP A 168 -6.93 17.62 -14.77
N LYS A 169 -6.53 16.42 -15.22
CA LYS A 169 -7.45 15.31 -15.44
C LYS A 169 -8.16 14.85 -14.17
N ILE A 170 -7.47 14.82 -13.02
CA ILE A 170 -8.09 14.48 -11.73
C ILE A 170 -9.13 15.55 -11.38
N PHE A 171 -8.75 16.82 -11.43
CA PHE A 171 -9.63 17.91 -11.03
C PHE A 171 -10.86 18.04 -11.94
N ASP A 172 -10.71 17.79 -13.24
CA ASP A 172 -11.83 17.77 -14.18
C ASP A 172 -12.70 16.51 -14.01
N GLY A 173 -12.06 15.34 -13.86
CA GLY A 173 -12.75 14.04 -13.85
C GLY A 173 -13.38 13.63 -12.54
N ALA A 174 -12.81 14.01 -11.39
CA ALA A 174 -13.18 13.49 -10.07
C ALA A 174 -14.09 14.42 -9.27
N ARG A 175 -14.54 15.56 -9.81
CA ARG A 175 -15.38 16.57 -9.12
C ARG A 175 -14.86 16.95 -7.73
N VAL A 176 -13.56 17.15 -7.61
CA VAL A 176 -12.91 17.58 -6.39
C VAL A 176 -12.75 19.09 -6.33
N SER A 177 -12.51 19.63 -5.13
CA SER A 177 -12.47 21.10 -4.92
C SER A 177 -11.25 21.80 -5.51
N GLY A 178 -10.25 21.06 -6.00
CA GLY A 178 -8.98 21.59 -6.52
C GLY A 178 -7.95 21.93 -5.44
N ASN A 179 -8.30 21.78 -4.17
CA ASN A 179 -7.40 21.99 -3.02
C ASN A 179 -6.98 20.67 -2.35
N GLU A 180 -7.30 19.54 -2.99
CA GLU A 180 -6.96 18.23 -2.46
C GLU A 180 -5.45 18.01 -2.50
N ARG A 181 -4.93 17.38 -1.46
CA ARG A 181 -3.56 16.89 -1.46
C ARG A 181 -3.44 15.69 -2.37
N LEU A 182 -2.42 15.67 -3.21
CA LEU A 182 -2.18 14.59 -4.15
C LEU A 182 -0.97 13.76 -3.74
N ALA A 183 -0.94 12.50 -4.15
CA ALA A 183 0.18 11.60 -3.98
C ALA A 183 0.64 11.08 -5.36
N LEU A 184 1.94 11.21 -5.63
CA LEU A 184 2.60 10.71 -6.83
C LEU A 184 3.47 9.52 -6.48
N ILE A 185 3.18 8.37 -7.04
CA ILE A 185 3.96 7.14 -6.84
C ILE A 185 4.78 6.91 -8.10
N LEU A 186 6.09 6.92 -7.93
CA LEU A 186 7.06 6.81 -9.01
C LEU A 186 7.90 5.53 -8.89
N PRO A 187 8.35 4.97 -10.04
CA PRO A 187 9.47 4.06 -10.05
C PRO A 187 10.70 4.67 -9.38
N ALA A 188 11.43 3.89 -8.58
CA ALA A 188 12.61 4.38 -7.87
C ALA A 188 13.71 4.90 -8.80
N THR A 189 13.73 4.46 -10.05
CA THR A 189 14.64 4.92 -11.11
C THR A 189 14.41 6.40 -11.49
N CYS A 190 13.18 6.92 -11.31
CA CYS A 190 12.87 8.34 -11.59
C CYS A 190 13.37 9.30 -10.50
N ARG A 191 13.91 8.79 -9.39
CA ARG A 191 14.32 9.62 -8.25
C ARG A 191 15.38 10.66 -8.62
N ALA A 192 16.35 10.28 -9.45
CA ALA A 192 17.43 11.17 -9.84
C ALA A 192 16.90 12.41 -10.61
N GLN A 193 15.94 12.19 -11.51
CA GLN A 193 15.29 13.25 -12.29
C GLN A 193 14.51 14.21 -11.38
N MET A 194 13.78 13.66 -10.42
CA MET A 194 12.96 14.45 -9.48
C MET A 194 13.79 15.29 -8.53
N LEU A 195 14.98 14.82 -8.14
CA LEU A 195 15.91 15.52 -7.24
C LEU A 195 16.88 16.44 -7.98
N ASN A 196 16.92 16.39 -9.32
CA ASN A 196 17.80 17.26 -10.10
C ASN A 196 17.37 18.72 -9.95
N THR A 197 18.32 19.56 -9.59
CA THR A 197 18.07 20.99 -9.34
C THR A 197 18.00 21.74 -10.67
N ARG A 198 16.91 22.46 -10.87
CA ARG A 198 16.67 23.31 -12.05
C ARG A 198 16.44 24.74 -11.60
N LEU A 199 16.69 25.70 -12.50
CA LEU A 199 16.41 27.12 -12.24
C LEU A 199 14.95 27.41 -12.64
N TYR A 200 14.11 27.62 -11.64
CA TYR A 200 12.71 28.02 -11.83
C TYR A 200 12.53 29.49 -11.39
N THR A 201 12.17 30.35 -12.32
CA THR A 201 11.84 31.77 -12.00
C THR A 201 12.85 32.43 -11.04
N ASN A 202 14.17 32.29 -11.31
CA ASN A 202 15.29 32.76 -10.50
C ASN A 202 15.52 32.04 -9.15
N VAL A 203 14.86 30.89 -8.91
CA VAL A 203 15.08 30.08 -7.73
C VAL A 203 15.61 28.71 -8.13
N LEU A 204 16.73 28.29 -7.54
CA LEU A 204 17.28 26.95 -7.70
C LEU A 204 16.56 26.00 -6.75
N GLN A 205 15.78 25.06 -7.30
CA GLN A 205 15.08 24.05 -6.53
C GLN A 205 14.95 22.75 -7.34
N SER A 206 14.76 21.63 -6.65
CA SER A 206 14.44 20.38 -7.31
C SER A 206 12.97 20.34 -7.75
N LEU A 207 12.66 19.52 -8.75
CA LEU A 207 11.26 19.33 -9.16
C LEU A 207 10.41 18.80 -7.99
N GLN A 208 10.94 17.89 -7.18
CA GLN A 208 10.24 17.39 -6.01
C GLN A 208 9.91 18.47 -4.98
N GLU A 209 10.85 19.38 -4.67
CA GLU A 209 10.59 20.50 -3.75
C GLU A 209 9.52 21.44 -4.29
N ARG A 210 9.55 21.71 -5.60
CA ARG A 210 8.55 22.54 -6.27
C ARG A 210 7.15 21.91 -6.19
N LEU A 211 7.02 20.63 -6.48
CA LEU A 211 5.76 19.89 -6.40
C LEU A 211 5.19 19.88 -4.97
N ASN A 212 6.04 19.61 -3.98
CA ASN A 212 5.62 19.60 -2.58
C ASN A 212 5.18 20.98 -2.09
N THR A 213 5.92 22.03 -2.47
CA THR A 213 5.70 23.38 -1.92
C THR A 213 4.57 24.10 -2.62
N MET A 214 4.50 24.01 -3.94
CA MET A 214 3.54 24.80 -4.75
C MET A 214 2.26 24.05 -5.09
N MET A 215 2.30 22.73 -5.14
CA MET A 215 1.18 21.90 -5.64
C MET A 215 0.60 20.97 -4.58
N ALA A 216 1.07 21.02 -3.32
CA ALA A 216 0.65 20.12 -2.25
C ALA A 216 0.71 18.62 -2.65
N LEU A 217 1.74 18.23 -3.41
CA LEU A 217 1.94 16.90 -3.97
C LEU A 217 3.00 16.15 -3.17
N ASP A 218 2.63 15.03 -2.57
CA ASP A 218 3.57 14.12 -1.91
C ASP A 218 4.15 13.13 -2.92
N VAL A 219 5.47 12.99 -2.96
CA VAL A 219 6.16 12.08 -3.88
C VAL A 219 6.67 10.85 -3.14
N TYR A 220 6.27 9.68 -3.61
CA TYR A 220 6.69 8.38 -3.10
C TYR A 220 7.43 7.59 -4.18
N TYR A 221 8.43 6.81 -3.78
CA TYR A 221 9.21 5.98 -4.68
C TYR A 221 9.02 4.51 -4.32
N THR A 222 8.71 3.69 -5.32
CA THR A 222 8.60 2.24 -5.15
C THR A 222 9.66 1.50 -5.94
N ARG A 223 10.07 0.34 -5.43
CA ARG A 223 10.93 -0.61 -6.14
C ARG A 223 10.15 -1.57 -7.03
N ASP A 224 8.82 -1.62 -6.87
CA ASP A 224 7.93 -2.50 -7.62
C ASP A 224 7.59 -1.89 -8.99
N HIS A 225 8.59 -1.90 -9.87
CA HIS A 225 8.53 -1.36 -11.23
C HIS A 225 9.33 -2.24 -12.21
N GLY A 226 9.09 -2.09 -13.51
CA GLY A 226 9.70 -2.89 -14.57
C GLY A 226 8.80 -4.05 -15.02
N SER A 227 9.30 -4.88 -15.90
CA SER A 227 8.52 -5.99 -16.49
C SER A 227 8.05 -6.98 -15.42
N GLY A 228 6.73 -7.21 -15.38
CA GLY A 228 6.09 -8.14 -14.43
C GLY A 228 5.85 -7.61 -13.03
N SER A 229 6.13 -6.34 -12.77
CA SER A 229 5.85 -5.68 -11.49
C SER A 229 4.51 -4.94 -11.50
N ALA A 230 4.07 -4.44 -10.33
CA ALA A 230 2.79 -3.78 -10.15
C ALA A 230 2.63 -2.50 -11.00
N LEU A 231 3.67 -1.68 -11.11
CA LEU A 231 3.62 -0.44 -11.90
C LEU A 231 4.06 -0.62 -13.36
N GLY A 232 4.82 -1.67 -13.68
CA GLY A 232 5.42 -1.78 -15.01
C GLY A 232 6.34 -0.59 -15.32
N SER A 233 6.06 0.10 -16.43
CA SER A 233 6.76 1.32 -16.87
C SER A 233 6.05 2.61 -16.47
N ASP A 234 5.02 2.54 -15.65
CA ASP A 234 4.09 3.62 -15.41
C ASP A 234 4.29 4.28 -14.04
N ALA A 235 3.70 5.44 -13.83
CA ALA A 235 3.56 6.09 -12.54
C ALA A 235 2.07 6.26 -12.19
N LEU A 236 1.77 6.49 -10.92
CA LEU A 236 0.41 6.75 -10.46
C LEU A 236 0.33 8.10 -9.76
N LEU A 237 -0.62 8.91 -10.17
CA LEU A 237 -1.03 10.12 -9.47
C LEU A 237 -2.44 9.90 -8.90
N LEU A 238 -2.64 10.16 -7.62
CA LEU A 238 -3.93 9.90 -6.97
C LEU A 238 -4.22 10.85 -5.81
N ILE A 239 -5.49 10.97 -5.46
CA ILE A 239 -5.92 11.58 -4.21
C ILE A 239 -5.83 10.51 -3.11
N PRO A 240 -4.94 10.66 -2.11
CA PRO A 240 -4.78 9.67 -1.07
C PRO A 240 -5.98 9.61 -0.15
N GLY A 241 -6.32 8.43 0.33
CA GLY A 241 -7.34 8.24 1.34
C GLY A 241 -8.32 7.11 1.08
N ALA A 242 -9.18 6.88 2.07
CA ALA A 242 -10.17 5.79 2.06
C ALA A 242 -11.22 5.93 0.95
N GLU A 243 -11.49 7.15 0.47
CA GLU A 243 -12.44 7.37 -0.62
C GLU A 243 -11.93 6.94 -2.00
N THR A 244 -10.63 6.83 -2.15
CA THR A 244 -9.99 6.37 -3.39
C THR A 244 -9.80 4.86 -3.37
N ALA A 245 -9.23 4.34 -2.29
CA ALA A 245 -9.01 2.91 -2.10
C ALA A 245 -8.87 2.58 -0.61
N GLU A 246 -9.28 1.39 -0.24
CA GLU A 246 -9.06 0.84 1.12
C GLU A 246 -8.29 -0.47 1.07
N PHE A 247 -7.32 -0.58 1.95
CA PHE A 247 -6.57 -1.79 2.23
C PHE A 247 -7.15 -2.48 3.47
N PHE A 248 -7.58 -3.72 3.31
CA PHE A 248 -8.20 -4.52 4.35
C PHE A 248 -7.22 -5.54 4.91
N THR A 249 -7.21 -5.65 6.24
CA THR A 249 -6.50 -6.71 6.96
C THR A 249 -7.48 -7.47 7.83
N TYR A 250 -7.32 -8.77 7.93
CA TYR A 250 -8.16 -9.60 8.78
C TYR A 250 -7.74 -9.49 10.24
N ASN A 251 -8.74 -9.25 11.13
CA ASN A 251 -8.62 -9.27 12.59
C ASN A 251 -7.51 -8.38 13.19
N GLY A 252 -7.22 -7.24 12.57
CA GLY A 252 -6.37 -6.16 13.11
C GLY A 252 -4.89 -6.42 13.22
N ALA A 253 -4.48 -7.66 13.37
CA ALA A 253 -3.07 -8.01 13.57
C ALA A 253 -2.31 -8.27 12.27
N GLY A 254 -3.01 -8.42 11.15
CA GLY A 254 -2.37 -8.77 9.87
C GLY A 254 -1.80 -10.19 9.80
N PHE A 255 -1.69 -10.89 10.93
CA PHE A 255 -1.27 -12.29 11.01
C PHE A 255 -2.31 -13.12 11.73
N GLN A 256 -2.72 -14.24 11.15
CA GLN A 256 -3.76 -15.10 11.70
C GLN A 256 -3.24 -16.41 12.29
N GLU A 257 -2.31 -17.00 11.59
CA GLU A 257 -1.72 -18.26 11.98
C GLU A 257 -0.22 -18.06 12.07
N THR A 258 0.29 -18.12 13.28
CA THR A 258 1.71 -18.21 13.56
C THR A 258 1.93 -19.51 14.27
N GLU A 259 2.76 -20.34 13.70
CA GLU A 259 3.15 -21.62 14.24
C GLU A 259 4.67 -21.64 14.36
N LEU A 260 5.16 -21.72 15.61
CA LEU A 260 6.56 -21.99 15.87
C LEU A 260 6.70 -23.50 16.07
N THR A 261 7.23 -24.18 15.09
CA THR A 261 7.38 -25.65 15.11
C THR A 261 8.85 -26.03 15.17
N ARG A 262 9.20 -26.92 16.07
CA ARG A 262 10.53 -27.52 16.08
C ARG A 262 10.61 -28.60 15.00
N ILE A 263 11.63 -28.48 14.13
CA ILE A 263 11.97 -29.51 13.15
C ILE A 263 13.19 -30.26 13.71
N GLU A 264 13.01 -31.55 14.08
CA GLU A 264 14.07 -32.36 14.65
C GLU A 264 15.29 -32.41 13.71
N GLY A 265 16.47 -32.13 14.28
CA GLY A 265 17.74 -32.14 13.58
C GLY A 265 17.98 -30.95 12.65
N VAL A 266 17.04 -30.00 12.55
CA VAL A 266 17.18 -28.80 11.69
C VAL A 266 17.13 -27.53 12.52
N GLY A 267 16.13 -27.37 13.41
CA GLY A 267 15.95 -26.17 14.23
C GLY A 267 14.49 -25.77 14.38
N PHE A 268 14.23 -24.47 14.48
CA PHE A 268 12.88 -23.93 14.61
C PHE A 268 12.39 -23.35 13.30
N SER A 269 11.15 -23.65 12.94
CA SER A 269 10.45 -23.07 11.80
C SER A 269 9.30 -22.21 12.29
N TRP A 270 9.22 -20.99 11.79
CA TRP A 270 8.14 -20.06 12.09
C TRP A 270 7.39 -19.70 10.83
N LEU A 271 6.07 -19.89 10.84
CA LEU A 271 5.17 -19.59 9.74
C LEU A 271 4.33 -18.36 10.10
N LEU A 272 4.41 -17.33 9.28
CA LEU A 272 3.60 -16.13 9.37
C LEU A 272 2.55 -16.13 8.25
N THR A 273 1.29 -16.09 8.62
CA THR A 273 0.18 -16.02 7.68
C THR A 273 -0.59 -14.72 7.89
N SER A 274 -0.88 -14.01 6.82
CA SER A 274 -1.76 -12.84 6.83
C SER A 274 -2.78 -12.93 5.71
N TYR A 275 -3.97 -12.36 5.95
CA TYR A 275 -4.99 -12.20 4.93
C TYR A 275 -5.19 -10.72 4.66
N MET A 276 -5.10 -10.34 3.40
CA MET A 276 -5.17 -8.95 2.98
C MET A 276 -5.98 -8.81 1.69
N GLY A 277 -6.53 -7.63 1.48
CA GLY A 277 -7.25 -7.29 0.26
C GLY A 277 -7.26 -5.79 0.04
N THR A 278 -7.35 -5.36 -1.21
CA THR A 278 -7.46 -3.94 -1.56
C THR A 278 -8.68 -3.77 -2.44
N VAL A 279 -9.47 -2.76 -2.12
CA VAL A 279 -10.66 -2.37 -2.88
C VAL A 279 -10.46 -0.98 -3.41
N ILE A 280 -10.70 -0.80 -4.70
CA ILE A 280 -10.78 0.51 -5.33
C ILE A 280 -12.25 0.94 -5.27
N HIS A 281 -12.49 2.11 -4.68
CA HIS A 281 -13.83 2.65 -4.62
C HIS A 281 -14.20 3.27 -5.98
N GLU A 282 -15.34 2.88 -6.50
CA GLU A 282 -15.91 3.54 -7.66
C GLU A 282 -16.36 4.93 -7.28
N HIS A 283 -15.87 5.94 -7.97
CA HIS A 283 -16.33 7.28 -7.77
C HIS A 283 -17.71 7.48 -8.40
N GLN A 284 -18.59 8.25 -7.76
CA GLN A 284 -19.97 8.51 -8.18
C GLN A 284 -20.09 9.18 -9.56
N ASP A 285 -18.99 9.58 -10.17
CA ASP A 285 -18.92 10.31 -11.44
C ASP A 285 -18.92 9.43 -12.69
N GLY A 286 -19.42 8.20 -12.58
CA GLY A 286 -19.58 7.31 -13.73
C GLY A 286 -18.28 6.63 -14.16
N ALA A 287 -17.36 6.37 -13.22
CA ALA A 287 -16.27 5.44 -13.44
C ALA A 287 -16.83 4.03 -13.72
N SER A 288 -16.17 3.29 -14.60
CA SER A 288 -16.53 1.90 -14.84
C SER A 288 -16.30 1.07 -13.59
N ALA A 289 -17.00 -0.06 -13.46
CA ALA A 289 -16.84 -0.97 -12.32
C ALA A 289 -15.37 -1.29 -12.04
N GLY A 290 -14.93 -1.13 -10.79
CA GLY A 290 -13.55 -1.36 -10.37
C GLY A 290 -12.53 -0.28 -10.74
N THR A 291 -12.97 0.88 -11.26
CA THR A 291 -12.08 2.02 -11.57
C THR A 291 -12.48 3.27 -10.79
N ASN A 292 -11.50 4.16 -10.56
CA ASN A 292 -11.71 5.42 -9.86
C ASN A 292 -11.04 6.58 -10.60
N LYS A 293 -11.79 7.64 -10.88
CA LYS A 293 -11.28 8.85 -11.54
C LYS A 293 -10.35 9.69 -10.65
N ARG A 294 -10.26 9.37 -9.36
CA ARG A 294 -9.27 9.95 -8.44
C ARG A 294 -7.87 9.35 -8.62
N ILE A 295 -7.72 8.40 -9.57
CA ILE A 295 -6.45 7.75 -9.89
C ILE A 295 -6.16 7.97 -11.37
N VAL A 296 -5.01 8.57 -11.66
CA VAL A 296 -4.46 8.72 -13.00
C VAL A 296 -3.23 7.85 -13.14
N LYS A 297 -3.17 7.10 -14.20
CA LYS A 297 -2.00 6.37 -14.63
C LYS A 297 -1.21 7.18 -15.65
N ILE A 298 0.05 7.49 -15.36
CA ILE A 298 0.98 8.14 -16.29
C ILE A 298 1.79 7.02 -16.95
N THR A 299 1.54 6.78 -18.24
CA THR A 299 2.14 5.64 -18.94
C THR A 299 3.46 6.00 -19.60
N GLY A 300 4.45 5.07 -19.53
CA GLY A 300 5.70 5.19 -20.25
C GLY A 300 6.72 6.13 -19.61
N VAL A 301 6.71 6.27 -18.28
CA VAL A 301 7.69 7.11 -17.54
C VAL A 301 9.09 6.49 -17.50
N ILE A 302 9.19 5.17 -17.64
CA ILE A 302 10.45 4.44 -17.77
C ILE A 302 10.41 3.52 -19.02
N SER A 303 11.59 3.14 -19.51
CA SER A 303 11.75 2.22 -20.67
C SER A 303 11.56 0.75 -20.29
#